data_0d0083d94ad1296c701b6d1dfe45fa6f
#
_entry.id   0d0083d94ad1296c701b6d1dfe45fa6f
#
_cell.length_a   1.000
_cell.length_b   1.000
_cell.length_c   1.000
_cell.angle_alpha   90.00
_cell.angle_beta   90.00
_cell.angle_gamma   90.00
#
_symmetry.space_group_name_H-M   'P 1'
#
loop_
_entity.id
_entity.type
_entity.pdbx_description
1 polymer ?
#
loop_
_entity_poly.entity_id
_entity_poly.type
_entity_poly.pdbx_seq_one_letter_code
_entity_poly.pdbx_strand_id
1 'polypeptide(L)'
;MSAVTDRVAAFCDRYGLRLPVLEAPMAGACPPALAAAVANAGGMGADGVVLDGPAKIADWVSEFRAASDGAVQLNIWIPDEPVEAPDRVAAATAFLETFGTPGPDAPGPDFADQCEAMLAAEPTVVSSIMGLFDPEYVTRLRERGIAWFACATTLDDALAAQEAGADAIVAQGMEAGGHRGTFDQTAAEATTVGLLALVPRFADALDVPVVAAGGIGDGRGVAAALALGASAVQVGTALLRSPEAGIAPEWAAALDGAAPEATTPTRAYTGRLGRAVRTSYTDAWAADDAPRPAPYPQQRRLVGRFRRGDAPGVDPLNFWAGQSAALARAEPAGDVVTRMWDEARAILA
;
A
#
# COMPACT_ATOMS: atom_id res chain seq x y z
N MET A 1 29.01 14.05 -9.01
CA MET A 1 27.63 13.51 -9.13
C MET A 1 26.68 14.50 -8.45
N SER A 2 25.41 14.55 -8.81
CA SER A 2 24.47 15.45 -8.12
C SER A 2 24.08 14.86 -6.75
N ALA A 3 23.64 15.74 -5.80
CA ALA A 3 23.16 15.27 -4.49
C ALA A 3 22.00 14.24 -4.61
N VAL A 4 21.22 14.32 -5.68
CA VAL A 4 20.17 13.34 -6.00
C VAL A 4 20.79 11.98 -6.31
N THR A 5 21.81 11.94 -7.18
CA THR A 5 22.47 10.70 -7.60
C THR A 5 23.12 10.00 -6.41
N ASP A 6 23.81 10.75 -5.53
CA ASP A 6 24.50 10.21 -4.36
C ASP A 6 23.50 9.62 -3.35
N ARG A 7 22.37 10.29 -3.10
CA ARG A 7 21.30 9.82 -2.21
C ARG A 7 20.64 8.54 -2.73
N VAL A 8 20.33 8.49 -4.03
CA VAL A 8 19.75 7.31 -4.69
C VAL A 8 20.72 6.14 -4.63
N ALA A 9 22.02 6.36 -4.94
CA ALA A 9 23.04 5.31 -4.89
C ALA A 9 23.17 4.75 -3.47
N ALA A 10 23.26 5.60 -2.45
CA ALA A 10 23.34 5.16 -1.05
C ALA A 10 22.15 4.31 -0.62
N PHE A 11 20.92 4.64 -1.05
CA PHE A 11 19.74 3.84 -0.79
C PHE A 11 19.81 2.48 -1.51
N CYS A 12 20.13 2.49 -2.81
CA CYS A 12 20.24 1.27 -3.59
C CYS A 12 21.32 0.32 -3.03
N ASP A 13 22.50 0.85 -2.69
CA ASP A 13 23.60 0.07 -2.11
C ASP A 13 23.21 -0.55 -0.77
N ARG A 14 22.51 0.20 0.09
CA ARG A 14 22.06 -0.28 1.40
C ARG A 14 21.13 -1.49 1.30
N TYR A 15 20.25 -1.53 0.30
CA TYR A 15 19.22 -2.57 0.17
C TYR A 15 19.48 -3.55 -0.99
N GLY A 16 20.66 -3.50 -1.63
CA GLY A 16 21.03 -4.41 -2.73
C GLY A 16 20.23 -4.20 -4.01
N LEU A 17 19.84 -2.94 -4.30
CA LEU A 17 19.02 -2.59 -5.47
C LEU A 17 19.88 -2.06 -6.62
N ARG A 18 19.41 -2.24 -7.85
CA ARG A 18 19.98 -1.61 -9.07
C ARG A 18 19.22 -0.37 -9.51
N LEU A 19 17.97 -0.25 -9.10
CA LEU A 19 17.09 0.88 -9.42
C LEU A 19 16.21 1.25 -8.21
N PRO A 20 15.93 2.54 -7.99
CA PRO A 20 15.24 3.02 -6.80
C PRO A 20 13.71 2.93 -6.94
N VAL A 21 13.19 1.83 -7.48
CA VAL A 21 11.75 1.59 -7.66
C VAL A 21 11.35 0.35 -6.89
N LEU A 22 10.47 0.54 -5.91
CA LEU A 22 9.92 -0.50 -5.06
C LEU A 22 8.49 -0.80 -5.49
N GLU A 23 8.10 -2.07 -5.48
CA GLU A 23 6.70 -2.45 -5.53
C GLU A 23 5.98 -2.01 -4.25
N ALA A 24 4.78 -1.46 -4.39
CA ALA A 24 3.93 -1.20 -3.23
C ALA A 24 3.28 -2.51 -2.75
N PRO A 25 3.24 -2.78 -1.44
CA PRO A 25 2.59 -3.97 -0.92
C PRO A 25 1.07 -3.85 -1.04
N MET A 26 0.48 -4.61 -1.96
CA MET A 26 -0.95 -4.56 -2.30
C MET A 26 -1.60 -5.91 -1.96
N ALA A 27 -2.17 -6.03 -0.77
CA ALA A 27 -2.75 -7.27 -0.27
C ALA A 27 -3.71 -7.93 -1.29
N GLY A 28 -3.40 -9.15 -1.69
CA GLY A 28 -4.15 -9.93 -2.67
C GLY A 28 -3.89 -9.57 -4.14
N ALA A 29 -3.03 -8.59 -4.43
CA ALA A 29 -2.67 -8.18 -5.80
C ALA A 29 -1.20 -8.44 -6.15
N CYS A 30 -0.36 -8.81 -5.18
CA CYS A 30 1.07 -9.06 -5.32
C CYS A 30 1.39 -10.55 -5.19
N PRO A 31 1.14 -11.41 -6.20
CA PRO A 31 1.61 -12.79 -6.15
C PRO A 31 3.15 -12.83 -6.23
N PRO A 32 3.79 -13.94 -5.82
CA PRO A 32 5.24 -14.08 -5.89
C PRO A 32 5.84 -13.75 -7.27
N ALA A 33 5.11 -14.03 -8.34
CA ALA A 33 5.53 -13.74 -9.72
C ALA A 33 5.71 -12.24 -9.98
N LEU A 34 4.81 -11.38 -9.47
CA LEU A 34 4.90 -9.93 -9.60
C LEU A 34 6.12 -9.40 -8.85
N ALA A 35 6.25 -9.79 -7.58
CA ALA A 35 7.36 -9.39 -6.74
C ALA A 35 8.72 -9.84 -7.30
N ALA A 36 8.79 -11.07 -7.80
CA ALA A 36 10.00 -11.60 -8.44
C ALA A 36 10.35 -10.85 -9.74
N ALA A 37 9.37 -10.48 -10.55
CA ALA A 37 9.62 -9.70 -11.78
C ALA A 37 10.23 -8.33 -11.47
N VAL A 38 9.72 -7.62 -10.44
CA VAL A 38 10.28 -6.35 -9.98
C VAL A 38 11.68 -6.52 -9.38
N ALA A 39 11.87 -7.52 -8.52
CA ALA A 39 13.16 -7.79 -7.87
C ALA A 39 14.23 -8.20 -8.89
N ASN A 40 13.92 -9.04 -9.86
CA ASN A 40 14.83 -9.48 -10.93
C ASN A 40 15.21 -8.33 -11.87
N ALA A 41 14.33 -7.34 -12.05
CA ALA A 41 14.66 -6.09 -12.74
C ALA A 41 15.63 -5.20 -11.94
N GLY A 42 15.81 -5.46 -10.65
CA GLY A 42 16.70 -4.75 -9.75
C GLY A 42 16.03 -3.77 -8.80
N GLY A 43 14.70 -3.77 -8.74
CA GLY A 43 13.93 -3.09 -7.72
C GLY A 43 13.75 -3.93 -6.46
N MET A 44 12.74 -3.62 -5.66
CA MET A 44 12.34 -4.41 -4.49
C MET A 44 10.92 -4.92 -4.70
N GLY A 45 10.73 -6.25 -4.67
CA GLY A 45 9.41 -6.87 -4.68
C GLY A 45 8.69 -6.68 -3.34
N ALA A 46 7.35 -6.82 -3.33
CA ALA A 46 6.60 -6.66 -2.10
C ALA A 46 5.35 -7.54 -2.02
N ASP A 47 4.88 -7.80 -0.78
CA ASP A 47 3.55 -8.33 -0.51
C ASP A 47 2.92 -7.64 0.69
N GLY A 48 1.57 -7.55 0.68
CA GLY A 48 0.76 -7.09 1.80
C GLY A 48 0.07 -8.24 2.52
N VAL A 49 0.60 -8.67 3.66
CA VAL A 49 0.20 -9.91 4.32
C VAL A 49 -1.05 -9.81 5.21
N VAL A 50 -1.74 -8.67 5.24
CA VAL A 50 -2.90 -8.44 6.13
C VAL A 50 -4.05 -9.44 5.98
N LEU A 51 -4.09 -10.18 4.87
CA LEU A 51 -5.09 -11.22 4.58
C LEU A 51 -4.56 -12.64 4.83
N ASP A 52 -3.28 -12.79 5.11
CA ASP A 52 -2.57 -14.05 5.04
C ASP A 52 -2.18 -14.56 6.43
N GLY A 53 -2.50 -15.82 6.71
CA GLY A 53 -2.01 -16.50 7.90
C GLY A 53 -0.56 -16.98 7.74
N PRO A 54 0.08 -17.44 8.82
CA PRO A 54 1.51 -17.81 8.83
C PRO A 54 1.94 -18.76 7.72
N ALA A 55 1.16 -19.81 7.46
CA ALA A 55 1.47 -20.79 6.41
C ALA A 55 1.50 -20.14 5.02
N LYS A 56 0.51 -19.27 4.72
CA LYS A 56 0.46 -18.59 3.42
C LYS A 56 1.59 -17.59 3.24
N ILE A 57 2.02 -16.89 4.30
CA ILE A 57 3.20 -16.02 4.28
C ILE A 57 4.47 -16.84 3.95
N ALA A 58 4.64 -17.99 4.61
CA ALA A 58 5.79 -18.86 4.38
C ALA A 58 5.80 -19.44 2.94
N ASP A 59 4.66 -19.89 2.44
CA ASP A 59 4.50 -20.40 1.07
C ASP A 59 4.81 -19.31 0.05
N TRP A 60 4.25 -18.10 0.23
CA TRP A 60 4.50 -16.96 -0.65
C TRP A 60 6.00 -16.62 -0.75
N VAL A 61 6.69 -16.55 0.41
CA VAL A 61 8.13 -16.25 0.44
C VAL A 61 8.94 -17.39 -0.19
N SER A 62 8.56 -18.66 0.04
CA SER A 62 9.20 -19.80 -0.59
C SER A 62 9.08 -19.74 -2.11
N GLU A 63 7.90 -19.44 -2.65
CA GLU A 63 7.68 -19.28 -4.10
C GLU A 63 8.48 -18.09 -4.66
N PHE A 64 8.49 -16.95 -3.96
CA PHE A 64 9.30 -15.78 -4.34
C PHE A 64 10.79 -16.16 -4.41
N ARG A 65 11.34 -16.82 -3.37
CA ARG A 65 12.74 -17.22 -3.32
C ARG A 65 13.12 -18.30 -4.36
N ALA A 66 12.16 -19.10 -4.82
CA ALA A 66 12.37 -20.01 -5.94
C ALA A 66 12.52 -19.28 -7.29
N ALA A 67 12.01 -18.06 -7.42
CA ALA A 67 12.02 -17.25 -8.64
C ALA A 67 13.00 -16.07 -8.61
N SER A 68 13.47 -15.63 -7.42
CA SER A 68 14.33 -14.47 -7.25
C SER A 68 15.17 -14.51 -5.97
N ASP A 69 16.44 -14.12 -6.09
CA ASP A 69 17.32 -13.83 -4.95
C ASP A 69 17.29 -12.33 -4.56
N GLY A 70 16.45 -11.53 -5.20
CA GLY A 70 16.41 -10.08 -5.01
C GLY A 70 15.79 -9.64 -3.69
N ALA A 71 15.80 -8.33 -3.46
CA ALA A 71 15.22 -7.73 -2.27
C ALA A 71 13.69 -7.84 -2.26
N VAL A 72 13.13 -8.11 -1.07
CA VAL A 72 11.68 -8.24 -0.87
C VAL A 72 11.23 -7.57 0.43
N GLN A 73 10.04 -6.96 0.37
CA GLN A 73 9.36 -6.31 1.48
C GLN A 73 8.06 -7.06 1.81
N LEU A 74 7.82 -7.32 3.09
CA LEU A 74 6.53 -7.78 3.61
C LEU A 74 5.88 -6.66 4.42
N ASN A 75 4.61 -6.35 4.15
CA ASN A 75 3.88 -5.27 4.80
C ASN A 75 2.71 -5.78 5.62
N ILE A 76 2.53 -5.19 6.79
CA ILE A 76 1.38 -5.45 7.65
C ILE A 76 0.73 -4.15 8.14
N TRP A 77 -0.57 -4.21 8.41
CA TRP A 77 -1.31 -3.13 9.04
C TRP A 77 -1.20 -3.23 10.55
N ILE A 78 -0.80 -2.14 11.18
CA ILE A 78 -0.87 -2.05 12.64
C ILE A 78 -2.37 -1.99 13.02
N PRO A 79 -2.84 -2.84 13.93
CA PRO A 79 -4.23 -2.82 14.36
C PRO A 79 -4.62 -1.50 15.01
N ASP A 80 -5.81 -0.99 14.67
CA ASP A 80 -6.40 0.14 15.39
C ASP A 80 -6.84 -0.26 16.79
N GLU A 81 -6.85 0.69 17.71
CA GLU A 81 -7.57 0.54 18.96
C GLU A 81 -9.07 0.24 18.70
N PRO A 82 -9.66 -0.72 19.41
CA PRO A 82 -11.06 -1.07 19.22
C PRO A 82 -11.99 0.12 19.46
N VAL A 83 -12.86 0.39 18.49
CA VAL A 83 -13.88 1.45 18.58
C VAL A 83 -15.24 0.83 18.80
N GLU A 84 -15.85 1.09 19.95
CA GLU A 84 -17.22 0.73 20.27
C GLU A 84 -18.19 1.69 19.54
N ALA A 85 -18.90 1.18 18.54
CA ALA A 85 -19.86 1.96 17.74
C ALA A 85 -21.06 1.13 17.28
N PRO A 86 -21.84 0.53 18.21
CA PRO A 86 -22.94 -0.39 17.88
C PRO A 86 -23.99 0.23 16.97
N ASP A 87 -24.35 1.50 17.15
CA ASP A 87 -25.35 2.19 16.32
C ASP A 87 -24.84 2.36 14.88
N ARG A 88 -23.58 2.68 14.68
CA ARG A 88 -22.98 2.78 13.34
C ARG A 88 -22.91 1.42 12.66
N VAL A 89 -22.58 0.36 13.41
CA VAL A 89 -22.55 -1.01 12.89
C VAL A 89 -23.96 -1.44 12.48
N ALA A 90 -24.98 -1.14 13.29
CA ALA A 90 -26.38 -1.45 12.97
C ALA A 90 -26.85 -0.69 11.71
N ALA A 91 -26.59 0.62 11.63
CA ALA A 91 -26.95 1.44 10.47
C ALA A 91 -26.24 0.98 9.19
N ALA A 92 -24.94 0.67 9.26
CA ALA A 92 -24.17 0.16 8.14
C ALA A 92 -24.69 -1.24 7.70
N THR A 93 -25.08 -2.08 8.64
CA THR A 93 -25.67 -3.40 8.33
C THR A 93 -26.99 -3.23 7.60
N ALA A 94 -27.90 -2.41 8.12
CA ALA A 94 -29.19 -2.14 7.49
C ALA A 94 -29.05 -1.55 6.07
N PHE A 95 -28.04 -0.69 5.88
CA PHE A 95 -27.74 -0.15 4.55
C PHE A 95 -27.22 -1.22 3.60
N LEU A 96 -26.31 -2.09 4.05
CA LEU A 96 -25.82 -3.20 3.24
C LEU A 96 -26.93 -4.21 2.88
N GLU A 97 -27.92 -4.42 3.76
CA GLU A 97 -29.09 -5.26 3.50
C GLU A 97 -29.95 -4.75 2.32
N THR A 98 -29.86 -3.47 1.96
CA THR A 98 -30.51 -2.95 0.73
C THR A 98 -29.86 -3.47 -0.55
N PHE A 99 -28.61 -3.96 -0.49
CA PHE A 99 -27.89 -4.55 -1.62
C PHE A 99 -28.03 -6.08 -1.70
N GLY A 100 -28.57 -6.73 -0.66
CA GLY A 100 -28.74 -8.18 -0.63
C GLY A 100 -28.60 -8.78 0.76
N THR A 101 -28.26 -10.07 0.83
CA THR A 101 -28.19 -10.83 2.08
C THR A 101 -26.75 -11.24 2.42
N PRO A 102 -26.35 -11.17 3.71
CA PRO A 102 -25.00 -11.56 4.12
C PRO A 102 -24.82 -13.08 4.12
N GLY A 103 -23.61 -13.51 3.77
CA GLY A 103 -23.14 -14.89 3.95
C GLY A 103 -22.47 -15.10 5.32
N PRO A 104 -21.76 -16.23 5.48
CA PRO A 104 -21.09 -16.58 6.72
C PRO A 104 -19.99 -15.57 7.06
N ASP A 105 -19.68 -15.48 8.35
CA ASP A 105 -18.54 -14.74 8.83
C ASP A 105 -17.22 -15.52 8.60
N ALA A 106 -16.10 -14.80 8.44
CA ALA A 106 -14.78 -15.39 8.38
C ALA A 106 -13.83 -14.50 9.20
N PRO A 107 -13.24 -15.03 10.28
CA PRO A 107 -12.24 -14.30 11.03
C PRO A 107 -10.98 -14.05 10.17
N GLY A 108 -10.33 -12.92 10.39
CA GLY A 108 -9.02 -12.65 9.81
C GLY A 108 -7.90 -13.40 10.55
N PRO A 109 -6.68 -13.39 9.99
CA PRO A 109 -5.50 -13.91 10.67
C PRO A 109 -5.17 -13.08 11.92
N ASP A 110 -4.46 -13.70 12.85
CA ASP A 110 -3.97 -13.02 14.07
C ASP A 110 -2.74 -12.19 13.74
N PHE A 111 -2.68 -10.96 14.29
CA PHE A 111 -1.59 -10.02 14.01
C PHE A 111 -0.24 -10.48 14.58
N ALA A 112 -0.24 -11.05 15.80
CA ALA A 112 0.99 -11.52 16.41
C ALA A 112 1.57 -12.72 15.65
N ASP A 113 0.72 -13.66 15.23
CA ASP A 113 1.12 -14.79 14.41
C ASP A 113 1.69 -14.35 13.05
N GLN A 114 1.10 -13.30 12.43
CA GLN A 114 1.63 -12.71 11.19
C GLN A 114 3.00 -12.07 11.41
N CYS A 115 3.20 -11.34 12.50
CA CYS A 115 4.49 -10.75 12.87
C CYS A 115 5.58 -11.83 13.04
N GLU A 116 5.27 -12.94 13.73
CA GLU A 116 6.19 -14.06 13.88
C GLU A 116 6.53 -14.71 12.53
N ALA A 117 5.54 -14.89 11.66
CA ALA A 117 5.76 -15.42 10.32
C ALA A 117 6.66 -14.53 9.46
N MET A 118 6.48 -13.20 9.52
CA MET A 118 7.35 -12.26 8.82
C MET A 118 8.79 -12.29 9.33
N LEU A 119 8.98 -12.39 10.66
CA LEU A 119 10.33 -12.56 11.25
C LEU A 119 10.99 -13.86 10.79
N ALA A 120 10.22 -14.96 10.74
CA ALA A 120 10.73 -16.27 10.31
C ALA A 120 11.05 -16.32 8.81
N ALA A 121 10.37 -15.50 8.00
CA ALA A 121 10.58 -15.41 6.57
C ALA A 121 11.84 -14.63 6.16
N GLU A 122 12.43 -13.87 7.09
CA GLU A 122 13.67 -13.09 6.90
C GLU A 122 13.67 -12.26 5.59
N PRO A 123 12.65 -11.40 5.35
CA PRO A 123 12.66 -10.51 4.19
C PRO A 123 13.74 -9.45 4.33
N THR A 124 14.08 -8.75 3.24
CA THR A 124 14.98 -7.58 3.30
C THR A 124 14.38 -6.47 4.16
N VAL A 125 13.05 -6.28 4.03
CA VAL A 125 12.30 -5.24 4.73
C VAL A 125 11.00 -5.82 5.27
N VAL A 126 10.68 -5.48 6.52
CA VAL A 126 9.32 -5.51 7.05
C VAL A 126 8.80 -4.08 7.07
N SER A 127 7.58 -3.85 6.60
CA SER A 127 7.00 -2.51 6.66
C SER A 127 5.68 -2.46 7.39
N SER A 128 5.39 -1.31 7.99
CA SER A 128 4.13 -1.03 8.67
C SER A 128 3.37 0.11 8.01
N ILE A 129 2.05 0.05 8.12
CA ILE A 129 1.14 1.12 7.75
C ILE A 129 0.11 1.30 8.87
N MET A 130 -0.37 2.53 9.09
CA MET A 130 -1.42 2.88 10.07
C MET A 130 -0.96 2.88 11.53
N GLY A 131 0.33 2.83 11.80
CA GLY A 131 0.89 2.85 13.15
C GLY A 131 2.32 2.33 13.21
N LEU A 132 2.79 2.15 14.41
CA LEU A 132 4.14 1.74 14.76
C LEU A 132 4.14 0.32 15.31
N PHE A 133 5.22 -0.41 15.08
CA PHE A 133 5.46 -1.67 15.79
C PHE A 133 5.80 -1.43 17.26
N ASP A 134 5.55 -2.44 18.06
CA ASP A 134 6.03 -2.50 19.44
C ASP A 134 7.57 -2.45 19.47
N PRO A 135 8.20 -1.73 20.43
CA PRO A 135 9.66 -1.62 20.53
C PRO A 135 10.40 -2.96 20.64
N GLU A 136 9.79 -3.98 21.24
CA GLU A 136 10.37 -5.31 21.31
C GLU A 136 10.44 -5.95 19.94
N TYR A 137 9.38 -5.81 19.12
CA TYR A 137 9.37 -6.32 17.76
C TYR A 137 10.39 -5.61 16.87
N VAL A 138 10.52 -4.29 16.99
CA VAL A 138 11.56 -3.50 16.28
C VAL A 138 12.97 -3.98 16.66
N THR A 139 13.20 -4.27 17.93
CA THR A 139 14.47 -4.83 18.39
C THR A 139 14.77 -6.18 17.72
N ARG A 140 13.77 -7.06 17.65
CA ARG A 140 13.89 -8.38 17.02
C ARG A 140 14.13 -8.32 15.51
N LEU A 141 13.53 -7.34 14.81
CA LEU A 141 13.84 -7.07 13.39
C LEU A 141 15.32 -6.71 13.22
N ARG A 142 15.79 -5.76 14.03
CA ARG A 142 17.17 -5.29 14.00
C ARG A 142 18.21 -6.40 14.29
N GLU A 143 17.94 -7.26 15.28
CA GLU A 143 18.79 -8.40 15.62
C GLU A 143 18.95 -9.41 14.48
N ARG A 144 17.95 -9.48 13.57
CA ARG A 144 17.97 -10.34 12.37
C ARG A 144 18.46 -9.63 11.12
N GLY A 145 18.83 -8.36 11.23
CA GLY A 145 19.26 -7.57 10.07
C GLY A 145 18.12 -7.21 9.11
N ILE A 146 16.87 -7.30 9.55
CA ILE A 146 15.68 -6.94 8.78
C ILE A 146 15.43 -5.44 8.99
N ALA A 147 15.37 -4.67 7.90
CA ALA A 147 15.05 -3.25 7.99
C ALA A 147 13.56 -3.03 8.20
N TRP A 148 13.20 -1.96 8.92
CA TRP A 148 11.81 -1.54 9.08
C TRP A 148 11.52 -0.26 8.31
N PHE A 149 10.54 -0.30 7.38
CA PHE A 149 10.00 0.88 6.71
C PHE A 149 8.62 1.22 7.30
N ALA A 150 8.41 2.47 7.71
CA ALA A 150 7.13 2.92 8.22
C ALA A 150 6.44 3.85 7.21
N CYS A 151 5.17 3.58 6.90
CA CYS A 151 4.36 4.46 6.07
C CYS A 151 3.77 5.59 6.91
N ALA A 152 4.01 6.83 6.51
CA ALA A 152 3.51 8.03 7.16
C ALA A 152 2.84 8.98 6.16
N THR A 153 1.85 9.73 6.65
CA THR A 153 1.06 10.69 5.86
C THR A 153 1.15 12.10 6.39
N THR A 154 1.70 12.27 7.58
CA THR A 154 1.98 13.55 8.24
C THR A 154 3.42 13.57 8.74
N LEU A 155 3.96 14.78 8.98
CA LEU A 155 5.31 14.89 9.54
C LEU A 155 5.38 14.35 10.97
N ASP A 156 4.33 14.52 11.75
CA ASP A 156 4.28 14.05 13.13
C ASP A 156 4.33 12.51 13.18
N ASP A 157 3.57 11.82 12.30
CA ASP A 157 3.65 10.35 12.12
C ASP A 157 5.07 9.91 11.71
N ALA A 158 5.69 10.67 10.78
CA ALA A 158 7.01 10.34 10.25
C ALA A 158 8.12 10.49 11.32
N LEU A 159 8.08 11.57 12.11
CA LEU A 159 9.01 11.80 13.22
C LEU A 159 8.85 10.73 14.31
N ALA A 160 7.60 10.40 14.67
CA ALA A 160 7.33 9.32 15.63
C ALA A 160 7.88 7.96 15.14
N ALA A 161 7.74 7.66 13.85
CA ALA A 161 8.29 6.45 13.26
C ALA A 161 9.82 6.43 13.25
N GLN A 162 10.47 7.55 12.92
CA GLN A 162 11.92 7.69 13.01
C GLN A 162 12.41 7.50 14.45
N GLU A 163 11.77 8.13 15.43
CA GLU A 163 12.11 8.00 16.86
C GLU A 163 11.93 6.56 17.34
N ALA A 164 10.91 5.87 16.87
CA ALA A 164 10.67 4.45 17.15
C ALA A 164 11.68 3.51 16.47
N GLY A 165 12.55 4.01 15.58
CA GLY A 165 13.66 3.29 14.98
C GLY A 165 13.38 2.74 13.58
N ALA A 166 12.48 3.35 12.82
CA ALA A 166 12.30 3.03 11.40
C ALA A 166 13.57 3.37 10.59
N ASP A 167 13.93 2.48 9.67
CA ASP A 167 15.12 2.62 8.80
C ASP A 167 14.87 3.49 7.57
N ALA A 168 13.60 3.65 7.19
CA ALA A 168 13.14 4.58 6.15
C ALA A 168 11.67 4.92 6.36
N ILE A 169 11.24 6.08 5.84
CA ILE A 169 9.84 6.52 5.88
C ILE A 169 9.24 6.50 4.47
N VAL A 170 8.14 5.77 4.30
CA VAL A 170 7.34 5.83 3.08
C VAL A 170 6.37 7.01 3.19
N ALA A 171 6.69 8.09 2.47
CA ALA A 171 5.85 9.29 2.37
C ALA A 171 4.66 9.00 1.44
N GLN A 172 3.48 8.75 2.00
CA GLN A 172 2.30 8.45 1.21
C GLN A 172 1.49 9.72 0.91
N GLY A 173 1.54 10.17 -0.34
CA GLY A 173 0.71 11.26 -0.85
C GLY A 173 -0.78 10.89 -0.93
N MET A 174 -1.65 11.91 -0.97
CA MET A 174 -3.10 11.71 -1.10
C MET A 174 -3.51 11.07 -2.43
N GLU A 175 -2.64 11.06 -3.42
CA GLU A 175 -2.83 10.47 -4.74
C GLU A 175 -2.74 8.94 -4.74
N ALA A 176 -2.20 8.35 -3.67
CA ALA A 176 -2.01 6.90 -3.56
C ALA A 176 -3.33 6.14 -3.60
N GLY A 177 -3.33 5.01 -4.31
CA GLY A 177 -4.42 4.03 -4.26
C GLY A 177 -4.39 3.21 -2.97
N GLY A 178 -5.51 2.55 -2.67
CA GLY A 178 -5.64 1.80 -1.44
C GLY A 178 -5.80 2.68 -0.20
N HIS A 179 -5.52 2.11 0.96
CA HIS A 179 -5.75 2.75 2.25
C HIS A 179 -4.79 3.90 2.54
N ARG A 180 -5.34 4.96 3.14
CA ARG A 180 -4.56 6.05 3.72
C ARG A 180 -3.83 5.55 4.97
N GLY A 181 -2.51 5.73 5.01
CA GLY A 181 -1.64 5.25 6.08
C GLY A 181 -1.60 6.11 7.34
N THR A 182 -2.52 7.07 7.49
CA THR A 182 -2.61 7.94 8.68
C THR A 182 -2.74 7.11 9.95
N PHE A 183 -1.99 7.44 10.98
CA PHE A 183 -2.03 6.72 12.25
C PHE A 183 -3.37 6.96 12.94
N ASP A 184 -3.81 8.22 13.05
CA ASP A 184 -5.16 8.54 13.52
C ASP A 184 -6.17 8.49 12.35
N GLN A 185 -6.95 7.40 12.29
CA GLN A 185 -7.98 7.23 11.28
C GLN A 185 -9.09 8.30 11.32
N THR A 186 -9.27 9.00 12.45
CA THR A 186 -10.30 10.04 12.59
C THR A 186 -9.88 11.35 11.93
N ALA A 187 -8.59 11.59 11.77
CA ALA A 187 -8.00 12.76 11.13
C ALA A 187 -7.72 12.56 9.62
N ALA A 188 -8.00 11.38 9.06
CA ALA A 188 -7.54 11.00 7.73
C ALA A 188 -8.00 11.97 6.61
N GLU A 189 -9.24 12.46 6.66
CA GLU A 189 -9.76 13.42 5.68
C GLU A 189 -9.17 14.82 5.85
N ALA A 190 -8.90 15.21 7.08
CA ALA A 190 -8.37 16.56 7.40
C ALA A 190 -6.86 16.67 7.13
N THR A 191 -6.15 15.54 7.03
CA THR A 191 -4.69 15.46 6.85
C THR A 191 -4.28 14.99 5.46
N THR A 192 -5.11 15.22 4.44
CA THR A 192 -4.78 14.88 3.05
C THR A 192 -3.76 15.86 2.49
N VAL A 193 -2.54 15.38 2.22
CA VAL A 193 -1.45 16.16 1.63
C VAL A 193 -0.99 15.48 0.35
N GLY A 194 -0.83 16.26 -0.72
CA GLY A 194 -0.28 15.79 -2.00
C GLY A 194 1.22 15.52 -1.90
N LEU A 195 1.69 14.56 -2.70
CA LEU A 195 3.08 14.08 -2.65
C LEU A 195 4.10 15.20 -2.92
N LEU A 196 3.77 16.13 -3.80
CA LEU A 196 4.64 17.28 -4.15
C LEU A 196 4.96 18.18 -2.94
N ALA A 197 4.05 18.30 -1.97
CA ALA A 197 4.24 19.05 -0.75
C ALA A 197 4.79 18.18 0.40
N LEU A 198 4.46 16.88 0.40
CA LEU A 198 4.80 15.98 1.50
C LEU A 198 6.29 15.59 1.47
N VAL A 199 6.81 15.21 0.31
CA VAL A 199 8.19 14.70 0.16
C VAL A 199 9.25 15.71 0.61
N PRO A 200 9.26 16.98 0.16
CA PRO A 200 10.28 17.93 0.61
C PRO A 200 10.18 18.20 2.11
N ARG A 201 8.96 18.25 2.67
CA ARG A 201 8.77 18.43 4.11
C ARG A 201 9.39 17.28 4.92
N PHE A 202 9.29 16.03 4.42
CA PHE A 202 9.92 14.88 5.07
C PHE A 202 11.43 14.90 4.87
N ALA A 203 11.90 15.18 3.65
CA ALA A 203 13.31 15.20 3.31
C ALA A 203 14.11 16.28 4.10
N ASP A 204 13.45 17.40 4.44
CA ASP A 204 14.06 18.47 5.22
C ASP A 204 14.09 18.20 6.73
N ALA A 205 13.22 17.29 7.22
CA ALA A 205 13.01 17.10 8.67
C ALA A 205 13.50 15.74 9.19
N LEU A 206 13.69 14.76 8.33
CA LEU A 206 14.06 13.39 8.72
C LEU A 206 15.54 13.11 8.44
N ASP A 207 16.15 12.34 9.33
CA ASP A 207 17.53 11.84 9.17
C ASP A 207 17.58 10.50 8.41
N VAL A 208 16.44 9.82 8.28
CA VAL A 208 16.31 8.54 7.57
C VAL A 208 15.85 8.75 6.12
N PRO A 209 16.16 7.81 5.19
CA PRO A 209 15.70 7.90 3.81
C PRO A 209 14.19 8.03 3.66
N VAL A 210 13.74 8.84 2.70
CA VAL A 210 12.34 9.00 2.32
C VAL A 210 12.06 8.22 1.03
N VAL A 211 11.03 7.38 1.05
CA VAL A 211 10.51 6.66 -0.11
C VAL A 211 9.18 7.30 -0.51
N ALA A 212 9.07 7.84 -1.71
CA ALA A 212 7.86 8.53 -2.17
C ALA A 212 6.82 7.53 -2.72
N ALA A 213 5.56 7.60 -2.25
CA ALA A 213 4.46 6.74 -2.69
C ALA A 213 3.19 7.54 -2.98
N GLY A 214 2.57 7.27 -4.15
CA GLY A 214 1.32 7.92 -4.58
C GLY A 214 1.49 8.79 -5.82
N GLY A 215 0.59 8.65 -6.79
CA GLY A 215 0.59 9.46 -8.01
C GLY A 215 1.72 9.17 -9.00
N ILE A 216 2.61 8.25 -8.71
CA ILE A 216 3.77 7.92 -9.54
C ILE A 216 3.40 6.80 -10.52
N GLY A 217 3.29 7.12 -11.81
CA GLY A 217 2.88 6.17 -12.86
C GLY A 217 3.89 5.99 -14.00
N ASP A 218 4.92 6.87 -14.09
CA ASP A 218 5.98 6.82 -15.11
C ASP A 218 7.26 7.50 -14.61
N GLY A 219 8.28 7.59 -15.48
CA GLY A 219 9.58 8.18 -15.15
C GLY A 219 9.55 9.66 -14.78
N ARG A 220 8.55 10.42 -15.24
CA ARG A 220 8.36 11.82 -14.83
C ARG A 220 8.06 11.94 -13.36
N GLY A 221 7.18 11.05 -12.87
CA GLY A 221 6.85 10.99 -11.42
C GLY A 221 8.04 10.53 -10.59
N VAL A 222 8.82 9.56 -11.06
CA VAL A 222 10.06 9.13 -10.41
C VAL A 222 11.06 10.28 -10.31
N ALA A 223 11.36 10.94 -11.43
CA ALA A 223 12.31 12.06 -11.48
C ALA A 223 11.87 13.21 -10.54
N ALA A 224 10.58 13.56 -10.54
CA ALA A 224 10.03 14.59 -9.68
C ALA A 224 10.20 14.23 -8.19
N ALA A 225 9.85 13.00 -7.78
CA ALA A 225 9.99 12.54 -6.40
C ALA A 225 11.46 12.58 -5.91
N LEU A 226 12.39 12.12 -6.75
CA LEU A 226 13.83 12.15 -6.44
C LEU A 226 14.37 13.59 -6.36
N ALA A 227 13.92 14.48 -7.25
CA ALA A 227 14.30 15.91 -7.21
C ALA A 227 13.78 16.60 -5.94
N LEU A 228 12.61 16.19 -5.43
CA LEU A 228 12.02 16.72 -4.20
C LEU A 228 12.69 16.19 -2.91
N GLY A 229 13.60 15.23 -2.99
CA GLY A 229 14.33 14.74 -1.82
C GLY A 229 14.11 13.26 -1.49
N ALA A 230 13.26 12.55 -2.21
CA ALA A 230 13.13 11.11 -2.02
C ALA A 230 14.39 10.34 -2.42
N SER A 231 14.69 9.26 -1.72
CA SER A 231 15.80 8.33 -2.02
C SER A 231 15.35 7.22 -2.99
N ALA A 232 14.07 6.90 -2.99
CA ALA A 232 13.43 5.90 -3.85
C ALA A 232 11.94 6.23 -4.01
N VAL A 233 11.27 5.47 -4.88
CA VAL A 233 9.81 5.54 -5.06
C VAL A 233 9.19 4.16 -4.81
N GLN A 234 7.93 4.15 -4.35
CA GLN A 234 7.14 2.95 -4.20
C GLN A 234 5.89 3.06 -5.08
N VAL A 235 5.74 2.13 -6.04
CA VAL A 235 4.70 2.16 -7.06
C VAL A 235 3.74 0.97 -6.92
N GLY A 236 2.44 1.26 -6.92
CA GLY A 236 1.40 0.23 -6.85
C GLY A 236 0.60 0.15 -8.14
N THR A 237 -0.28 1.11 -8.36
CA THR A 237 -1.25 1.11 -9.48
C THR A 237 -0.59 0.94 -10.85
N ALA A 238 0.62 1.46 -11.06
CA ALA A 238 1.37 1.30 -12.30
C ALA A 238 1.68 -0.18 -12.64
N LEU A 239 1.74 -1.08 -11.64
CA LEU A 239 2.03 -2.50 -11.78
C LEU A 239 0.76 -3.38 -11.85
N LEU A 240 -0.43 -2.84 -11.51
CA LEU A 240 -1.66 -3.64 -11.43
C LEU A 240 -2.15 -4.19 -12.76
N ARG A 241 -1.73 -3.62 -13.89
CA ARG A 241 -2.07 -4.14 -15.23
C ARG A 241 -0.99 -5.06 -15.81
N SER A 242 0.09 -5.32 -15.08
CA SER A 242 1.11 -6.27 -15.51
C SER A 242 0.53 -7.70 -15.53
N PRO A 243 0.96 -8.56 -16.47
CA PRO A 243 0.50 -9.95 -16.55
C PRO A 243 0.72 -10.75 -15.28
N GLU A 244 1.73 -10.38 -14.50
CA GLU A 244 2.09 -11.03 -13.24
C GLU A 244 1.21 -10.60 -12.06
N ALA A 245 0.41 -9.53 -12.19
CA ALA A 245 -0.43 -9.04 -11.10
C ALA A 245 -1.61 -10.00 -10.80
N GLY A 246 -1.88 -10.23 -9.53
CA GLY A 246 -2.93 -11.15 -9.07
C GLY A 246 -4.32 -10.52 -8.99
N ILE A 247 -4.68 -9.61 -9.92
CA ILE A 247 -5.98 -8.93 -9.89
C ILE A 247 -6.98 -9.54 -10.87
N ALA A 248 -8.27 -9.40 -10.55
CA ALA A 248 -9.35 -9.84 -11.43
C ALA A 248 -9.41 -8.97 -12.72
N PRO A 249 -9.84 -9.56 -13.86
CA PRO A 249 -9.94 -8.84 -15.13
C PRO A 249 -10.79 -7.57 -15.06
N GLU A 250 -11.86 -7.57 -14.25
CA GLU A 250 -12.74 -6.42 -14.05
C GLU A 250 -12.00 -5.25 -13.38
N TRP A 251 -11.09 -5.56 -12.44
CA TRP A 251 -10.28 -4.53 -11.81
C TRP A 251 -9.24 -3.97 -12.81
N ALA A 252 -8.55 -4.83 -13.56
CA ALA A 252 -7.62 -4.40 -14.60
C ALA A 252 -8.31 -3.51 -15.68
N ALA A 253 -9.55 -3.87 -16.05
CA ALA A 253 -10.36 -3.09 -17.00
C ALA A 253 -10.77 -1.73 -16.41
N ALA A 254 -11.11 -1.65 -15.12
CA ALA A 254 -11.47 -0.40 -14.45
C ALA A 254 -10.30 0.59 -14.34
N LEU A 255 -9.06 0.12 -14.47
CA LEU A 255 -7.86 0.97 -14.47
C LEU A 255 -7.53 1.53 -15.86
N ASP A 256 -8.05 0.90 -16.93
CA ASP A 256 -7.71 1.25 -18.30
C ASP A 256 -8.23 2.64 -18.66
N GLY A 257 -7.31 3.60 -18.85
CA GLY A 257 -7.65 4.99 -19.13
C GLY A 257 -8.37 5.74 -18.01
N ALA A 258 -8.41 5.19 -16.78
CA ALA A 258 -9.07 5.82 -15.65
C ALA A 258 -8.44 7.19 -15.31
N ALA A 259 -9.17 8.27 -15.61
CA ALA A 259 -8.73 9.63 -15.32
C ALA A 259 -8.52 9.83 -13.79
N PRO A 260 -7.64 10.76 -13.36
CA PRO A 260 -7.40 11.03 -11.94
C PRO A 260 -8.68 11.28 -11.14
N GLU A 261 -9.62 12.02 -11.70
CA GLU A 261 -10.93 12.33 -11.14
C GLU A 261 -11.92 11.16 -11.12
N ALA A 262 -11.63 10.07 -11.81
CA ALA A 262 -12.40 8.84 -11.74
C ALA A 262 -12.12 8.04 -10.46
N THR A 263 -11.12 8.44 -9.67
CA THR A 263 -10.84 7.85 -8.37
C THR A 263 -11.45 8.68 -7.24
N THR A 264 -11.91 8.02 -6.18
CA THR A 264 -12.53 8.68 -5.03
C THR A 264 -11.96 8.14 -3.71
N PRO A 265 -11.73 9.01 -2.70
CA PRO A 265 -11.51 8.54 -1.35
C PRO A 265 -12.83 7.98 -0.78
N THR A 266 -12.77 6.84 -0.11
CA THR A 266 -13.96 6.17 0.43
C THR A 266 -13.63 5.36 1.69
N ARG A 267 -14.60 5.23 2.59
CA ARG A 267 -14.60 4.30 3.73
C ARG A 267 -15.55 3.11 3.51
N ALA A 268 -16.23 3.06 2.37
CA ALA A 268 -17.30 2.11 2.07
C ALA A 268 -16.86 0.65 2.22
N TYR A 269 -15.63 0.32 1.87
CA TYR A 269 -15.14 -1.06 1.85
C TYR A 269 -14.66 -1.57 3.22
N THR A 270 -14.04 -0.69 4.02
CA THR A 270 -13.34 -1.19 5.21
C THR A 270 -13.57 -0.37 6.48
N GLY A 271 -14.12 0.84 6.37
CA GLY A 271 -14.24 1.79 7.47
C GLY A 271 -13.02 2.72 7.64
N ARG A 272 -11.83 2.33 7.13
CA ARG A 272 -10.70 3.25 6.97
C ARG A 272 -10.76 3.96 5.63
N LEU A 273 -10.25 5.19 5.57
CA LEU A 273 -10.17 5.95 4.34
C LEU A 273 -9.21 5.27 3.36
N GLY A 274 -9.64 5.10 2.12
CA GLY A 274 -8.80 4.59 1.03
C GLY A 274 -9.25 5.18 -0.30
N ARG A 275 -8.40 5.10 -1.33
CA ARG A 275 -8.74 5.59 -2.68
C ARG A 275 -8.96 4.44 -3.64
N ALA A 276 -10.09 4.47 -4.34
CA ALA A 276 -10.50 3.46 -5.33
C ALA A 276 -11.03 4.12 -6.60
N VAL A 277 -11.17 3.36 -7.67
CA VAL A 277 -12.02 3.76 -8.81
C VAL A 277 -13.45 3.93 -8.30
N ARG A 278 -14.11 5.00 -8.74
CA ARG A 278 -15.51 5.27 -8.41
C ARG A 278 -16.43 4.23 -9.03
N THR A 279 -17.36 3.70 -8.25
CA THR A 279 -18.36 2.72 -8.65
C THR A 279 -19.74 3.15 -8.12
N SER A 280 -20.81 2.51 -8.60
CA SER A 280 -22.15 2.73 -8.05
C SER A 280 -22.25 2.41 -6.55
N TYR A 281 -21.46 1.45 -6.07
CA TYR A 281 -21.37 1.12 -4.65
C TYR A 281 -20.72 2.25 -3.83
N THR A 282 -19.60 2.80 -4.31
CA THR A 282 -18.97 3.94 -3.63
C THR A 282 -19.83 5.20 -3.66
N ASP A 283 -20.57 5.42 -4.76
CA ASP A 283 -21.49 6.56 -4.90
C ASP A 283 -22.69 6.41 -3.97
N ALA A 284 -23.22 5.20 -3.80
CA ALA A 284 -24.29 4.94 -2.84
C ALA A 284 -23.88 5.25 -1.40
N TRP A 285 -22.64 4.90 -1.00
CA TRP A 285 -22.12 5.27 0.32
C TRP A 285 -21.76 6.76 0.47
N ALA A 286 -21.60 7.48 -0.63
CA ALA A 286 -21.32 8.91 -0.64
C ALA A 286 -22.59 9.79 -0.73
N ALA A 287 -23.78 9.20 -0.87
CA ALA A 287 -25.03 9.91 -0.91
C ALA A 287 -25.34 10.62 0.43
N ASP A 288 -26.01 11.77 0.39
CA ASP A 288 -26.28 12.60 1.57
C ASP A 288 -27.10 11.89 2.65
N ASP A 289 -27.97 10.93 2.24
CA ASP A 289 -28.82 10.13 3.11
C ASP A 289 -28.19 8.78 3.53
N ALA A 290 -27.01 8.46 3.01
CA ALA A 290 -26.31 7.23 3.39
C ALA A 290 -25.77 7.31 4.83
N PRO A 291 -25.82 6.21 5.60
CA PRO A 291 -25.21 6.20 6.92
C PRO A 291 -23.67 6.28 6.80
N ARG A 292 -23.03 6.73 7.86
CA ARG A 292 -21.57 6.61 7.93
C ARG A 292 -21.18 5.13 7.96
N PRO A 293 -20.15 4.69 7.19
CA PRO A 293 -19.64 3.33 7.29
C PRO A 293 -19.25 2.97 8.73
N ALA A 294 -19.42 1.74 9.13
CA ALA A 294 -18.94 1.27 10.44
C ALA A 294 -17.43 1.54 10.57
N PRO A 295 -16.87 1.66 11.80
CA PRO A 295 -15.44 1.78 11.99
C PRO A 295 -14.70 0.54 11.44
N TYR A 296 -13.41 0.69 11.13
CA TYR A 296 -12.51 -0.45 10.92
C TYR A 296 -12.29 -1.15 12.28
N PRO A 297 -12.25 -2.47 12.36
CA PRO A 297 -12.39 -3.45 11.27
C PRO A 297 -13.82 -3.91 10.97
N GLN A 298 -14.84 -3.37 11.68
CA GLN A 298 -16.23 -3.84 11.58
C GLN A 298 -16.79 -3.70 10.15
N GLN A 299 -16.56 -2.56 9.49
CA GLN A 299 -17.02 -2.34 8.11
C GLN A 299 -16.43 -3.38 7.16
N ARG A 300 -15.11 -3.63 7.25
CA ARG A 300 -14.44 -4.65 6.43
C ARG A 300 -15.08 -6.04 6.61
N ARG A 301 -15.38 -6.40 7.87
CA ARG A 301 -16.02 -7.68 8.20
C ARG A 301 -17.44 -7.77 7.62
N LEU A 302 -18.23 -6.70 7.76
CA LEU A 302 -19.57 -6.61 7.17
C LEU A 302 -19.52 -6.78 5.65
N VAL A 303 -18.75 -5.94 4.95
CA VAL A 303 -18.62 -6.01 3.48
C VAL A 303 -18.16 -7.40 3.04
N GLY A 304 -17.21 -8.00 3.74
CA GLY A 304 -16.75 -9.37 3.48
C GLY A 304 -17.86 -10.41 3.62
N ARG A 305 -18.79 -10.25 4.59
CA ARG A 305 -19.96 -11.13 4.72
C ARG A 305 -20.91 -10.99 3.53
N PHE A 306 -21.22 -9.75 3.11
CA PHE A 306 -22.13 -9.51 1.98
C PHE A 306 -21.54 -10.05 0.66
N ARG A 307 -20.24 -9.93 0.45
CA ARG A 307 -19.53 -10.54 -0.70
C ARG A 307 -19.58 -12.07 -0.72
N ARG A 308 -19.70 -12.72 0.44
CA ARG A 308 -19.88 -14.19 0.54
C ARG A 308 -21.33 -14.62 0.53
N GLY A 309 -22.26 -13.68 0.52
CA GLY A 309 -23.70 -13.89 0.45
C GLY A 309 -24.27 -13.68 -0.95
N ASP A 310 -25.53 -13.31 -0.99
CA ASP A 310 -26.23 -12.90 -2.21
C ASP A 310 -26.51 -11.39 -2.16
N ALA A 311 -25.51 -10.60 -2.55
CA ALA A 311 -25.57 -9.14 -2.51
C ALA A 311 -24.91 -8.52 -3.77
N PRO A 312 -25.58 -8.61 -4.93
CA PRO A 312 -25.04 -8.16 -6.21
C PRO A 312 -24.79 -6.65 -6.30
N GLY A 313 -25.39 -5.86 -5.41
CA GLY A 313 -25.15 -4.42 -5.31
C GLY A 313 -23.87 -4.04 -4.54
N VAL A 314 -23.22 -4.99 -3.87
CA VAL A 314 -21.92 -4.77 -3.22
C VAL A 314 -20.80 -5.08 -4.20
N ASP A 315 -19.90 -4.14 -4.42
CA ASP A 315 -18.73 -4.38 -5.28
C ASP A 315 -18.00 -5.67 -4.92
N PRO A 316 -17.71 -6.56 -5.88
CA PRO A 316 -17.02 -7.82 -5.61
C PRO A 316 -15.58 -7.60 -5.15
N LEU A 317 -14.98 -6.45 -5.53
CA LEU A 317 -13.61 -6.05 -5.25
C LEU A 317 -13.57 -4.62 -4.69
N ASN A 318 -12.43 -4.21 -4.19
CA ASN A 318 -12.24 -2.84 -3.69
C ASN A 318 -11.83 -1.84 -4.78
N PHE A 319 -11.45 -2.29 -5.96
CA PHE A 319 -10.99 -1.48 -7.09
C PHE A 319 -9.97 -0.39 -6.70
N TRP A 320 -9.03 -0.71 -5.79
CA TRP A 320 -8.04 0.25 -5.33
C TRP A 320 -7.21 0.80 -6.49
N ALA A 321 -7.13 2.11 -6.58
CA ALA A 321 -6.38 2.80 -7.63
C ALA A 321 -5.93 4.18 -7.16
N GLY A 322 -4.68 4.54 -7.47
CA GLY A 322 -4.19 5.92 -7.32
C GLY A 322 -4.58 6.80 -8.51
N GLN A 323 -4.36 8.09 -8.37
CA GLN A 323 -4.72 9.09 -9.38
C GLN A 323 -3.89 9.00 -10.68
N SER A 324 -2.83 8.20 -10.71
CA SER A 324 -2.04 7.92 -11.92
C SER A 324 -2.50 6.65 -12.66
N ALA A 325 -3.69 6.13 -12.41
CA ALA A 325 -4.18 4.87 -12.98
C ALA A 325 -4.14 4.83 -14.51
N ALA A 326 -4.45 5.94 -15.19
CA ALA A 326 -4.38 6.04 -16.65
C ALA A 326 -2.98 5.79 -17.25
N LEU A 327 -1.91 5.84 -16.43
CA LEU A 327 -0.54 5.56 -16.84
C LEU A 327 -0.14 4.09 -16.68
N ALA A 328 -0.99 3.27 -16.02
CA ALA A 328 -0.74 1.84 -15.89
C ALA A 328 -0.83 1.13 -17.25
N ARG A 329 0.19 0.34 -17.57
CA ARG A 329 0.29 -0.37 -18.86
C ARG A 329 0.21 -1.87 -18.66
N ALA A 330 -0.35 -2.58 -19.64
CA ALA A 330 -0.36 -4.03 -19.70
C ALA A 330 0.98 -4.55 -20.26
N GLU A 331 2.06 -4.33 -19.50
CA GLU A 331 3.44 -4.71 -19.81
C GLU A 331 4.00 -5.55 -18.64
N PRO A 332 5.00 -6.44 -18.85
CA PRO A 332 5.68 -7.15 -17.79
C PRO A 332 6.20 -6.18 -16.71
N ALA A 333 6.03 -6.54 -15.44
CA ALA A 333 6.36 -5.64 -14.34
C ALA A 333 7.84 -5.22 -14.31
N GLY A 334 8.74 -6.13 -14.67
CA GLY A 334 10.17 -5.84 -14.80
C GLY A 334 10.45 -4.75 -15.84
N ASP A 335 9.72 -4.79 -16.97
CA ASP A 335 9.86 -3.78 -18.06
C ASP A 335 9.28 -2.43 -17.59
N VAL A 336 8.16 -2.44 -16.88
CA VAL A 336 7.56 -1.22 -16.31
C VAL A 336 8.56 -0.48 -15.41
N VAL A 337 9.14 -1.16 -14.40
CA VAL A 337 10.05 -0.51 -13.44
C VAL A 337 11.37 -0.09 -14.09
N THR A 338 11.87 -0.88 -15.04
CA THR A 338 13.09 -0.54 -15.81
C THR A 338 12.87 0.73 -16.65
N ARG A 339 11.76 0.78 -17.40
CA ARG A 339 11.39 1.94 -18.20
C ARG A 339 11.19 3.18 -17.32
N MET A 340 10.49 3.08 -16.20
CA MET A 340 10.31 4.19 -15.26
C MET A 340 11.65 4.77 -14.80
N TRP A 341 12.62 3.91 -14.49
CA TRP A 341 13.94 4.34 -14.08
C TRP A 341 14.74 4.96 -15.23
N ASP A 342 14.72 4.37 -16.41
CA ASP A 342 15.45 4.89 -17.58
C ASP A 342 14.92 6.26 -18.03
N GLU A 343 13.60 6.44 -18.05
CA GLU A 343 12.95 7.74 -18.30
C GLU A 343 13.35 8.78 -17.24
N ALA A 344 13.34 8.39 -15.96
CA ALA A 344 13.71 9.29 -14.86
C ALA A 344 15.17 9.73 -14.95
N ARG A 345 16.09 8.80 -15.24
CA ARG A 345 17.53 9.12 -15.44
C ARG A 345 17.74 10.11 -16.59
N ALA A 346 17.01 9.94 -17.68
CA ALA A 346 17.10 10.85 -18.82
C ALA A 346 16.60 12.27 -18.48
N ILE A 347 15.65 12.41 -17.53
CA ILE A 347 15.16 13.72 -17.07
C ILE A 347 16.14 14.36 -16.07
N LEU A 348 16.81 13.55 -15.24
CA LEU A 348 17.69 14.02 -14.16
C LEU A 348 19.14 14.28 -14.63
N ALA A 349 19.50 13.83 -15.84
CA ALA A 349 20.82 14.06 -16.46
C ALA A 349 20.99 15.51 -16.91
#